data_884fb9f8232f16a026c80bf92dc69ba8
#
_entry.id   884fb9f8232f16a026c80bf92dc69ba8
#
_cell.length_a   1.000
_cell.length_b   1.000
_cell.length_c   1.000
_cell.angle_alpha   90.00
_cell.angle_beta   90.00
_cell.angle_gamma   90.00
#
_symmetry.space_group_name_H-M   'P 1'
#
loop_
_entity.id
_entity.type
_entity.pdbx_description
1 polymer ?
#
loop_
_entity_poly.entity_id
_entity_poly.type
_entity_poly.pdbx_seq_one_letter_code
_entity_poly.pdbx_strand_id
1 'polypeptide(L)'
;MTMRIDIATLFPEMCEAVLGESIIGRARKAGKLEIHCHNIRDYSRDKHRRVDDTPYGGGKGMLMQTMPIYDCFEAVCAMTKTRPHVIYMSPKGQPFCQQKALELREHEHIFILCGHYEGVDQRVLDEIVDEEISLGDYVLTGGELGALVVADAVGRLCPGVLSEEVCFTEESHYSGLLEYPQYTRPPVWHGMQVPAVLSSGHHANIQKWQREQSLRVTAQKRPDLLHKAIEEGRLTKKELEWVQPLLDKEELF
;
A
#
# COMPACT_ATOMS: atom_id res chain seq x y z
N MET A 1 11.79 12.87 -10.86
CA MET A 1 12.66 11.68 -10.96
C MET A 1 11.81 10.43 -10.99
N THR A 2 12.33 9.33 -11.53
CA THR A 2 11.61 8.04 -11.54
C THR A 2 11.82 7.38 -10.19
N MET A 3 10.73 6.98 -9.51
CA MET A 3 10.81 6.27 -8.24
C MET A 3 11.44 4.89 -8.44
N ARG A 4 12.37 4.52 -7.56
CA ARG A 4 13.00 3.21 -7.51
C ARG A 4 12.55 2.43 -6.27
N ILE A 5 12.19 1.15 -6.46
CA ILE A 5 11.85 0.21 -5.39
C ILE A 5 12.70 -1.05 -5.56
N ASP A 6 13.51 -1.37 -4.58
CA ASP A 6 14.26 -2.62 -4.51
C ASP A 6 13.64 -3.52 -3.45
N ILE A 7 13.29 -4.76 -3.81
CA ILE A 7 12.65 -5.74 -2.93
C ILE A 7 13.63 -6.88 -2.68
N ALA A 8 14.12 -6.98 -1.45
CA ALA A 8 14.97 -8.08 -1.00
C ALA A 8 14.10 -9.23 -0.48
N THR A 9 14.16 -10.38 -1.12
CA THR A 9 13.27 -11.52 -0.89
C THR A 9 13.99 -12.85 -1.11
N LEU A 10 13.41 -13.95 -0.65
CA LEU A 10 13.83 -15.31 -0.99
C LEU A 10 13.11 -15.87 -2.25
N PHE A 11 12.08 -15.15 -2.75
CA PHE A 11 11.20 -15.59 -3.83
C PHE A 11 10.99 -14.48 -4.89
N PRO A 12 12.05 -14.03 -5.57
CA PRO A 12 11.95 -12.92 -6.54
C PRO A 12 10.97 -13.22 -7.68
N GLU A 13 10.87 -14.47 -8.12
CA GLU A 13 9.95 -14.87 -9.20
C GLU A 13 8.49 -14.66 -8.81
N MET A 14 8.13 -14.85 -7.53
CA MET A 14 6.79 -14.56 -7.02
C MET A 14 6.47 -13.07 -7.14
N CYS A 15 7.42 -12.21 -6.77
CA CYS A 15 7.25 -10.77 -6.86
C CYS A 15 7.22 -10.30 -8.31
N GLU A 16 8.11 -10.78 -9.16
CA GLU A 16 8.18 -10.41 -10.58
C GLU A 16 6.90 -10.82 -11.35
N ALA A 17 6.30 -11.97 -11.02
CA ALA A 17 5.05 -12.42 -11.64
C ALA A 17 3.90 -11.41 -11.43
N VAL A 18 3.84 -10.75 -10.28
CA VAL A 18 2.82 -9.72 -9.97
C VAL A 18 3.22 -8.37 -10.54
N LEU A 19 4.46 -7.94 -10.28
CA LEU A 19 4.95 -6.60 -10.65
C LEU A 19 5.20 -6.44 -12.16
N GLY A 20 5.23 -7.54 -12.92
CA GLY A 20 5.35 -7.54 -14.37
C GLY A 20 4.03 -7.27 -15.11
N GLU A 21 2.90 -7.33 -14.41
CA GLU A 21 1.56 -7.30 -15.00
C GLU A 21 0.81 -5.98 -14.73
N SER A 22 -0.34 -5.81 -15.43
CA SER A 22 -1.31 -4.73 -15.24
C SER A 22 -0.67 -3.32 -15.31
N ILE A 23 -1.08 -2.42 -14.41
CA ILE A 23 -0.66 -1.00 -14.37
C ILE A 23 0.82 -0.89 -14.00
N ILE A 24 1.25 -1.60 -12.95
CA ILE A 24 2.64 -1.56 -12.49
C ILE A 24 3.58 -2.10 -13.57
N GLY A 25 3.26 -3.23 -14.19
CA GLY A 25 4.07 -3.78 -15.28
C GLY A 25 4.17 -2.85 -16.50
N ARG A 26 3.09 -2.13 -16.83
CA ARG A 26 3.12 -1.11 -17.90
C ARG A 26 3.98 0.10 -17.50
N ALA A 27 3.87 0.56 -16.25
CA ALA A 27 4.68 1.67 -15.74
C ALA A 27 6.18 1.34 -15.75
N ARG A 28 6.56 0.13 -15.34
CA ARG A 28 7.94 -0.38 -15.44
C ARG A 28 8.44 -0.38 -16.88
N LYS A 29 7.67 -0.96 -17.82
CA LYS A 29 8.00 -0.99 -19.26
C LYS A 29 8.13 0.40 -19.87
N ALA A 30 7.36 1.36 -19.38
CA ALA A 30 7.41 2.76 -19.83
C ALA A 30 8.47 3.61 -19.12
N GLY A 31 9.27 3.04 -18.20
CA GLY A 31 10.31 3.75 -17.44
C GLY A 31 9.76 4.78 -16.45
N LYS A 32 8.50 4.60 -15.99
CA LYS A 32 7.87 5.47 -14.98
C LYS A 32 8.14 5.00 -13.55
N LEU A 33 8.44 3.72 -13.40
CA LEU A 33 8.86 3.06 -12.17
C LEU A 33 10.04 2.15 -12.45
N GLU A 34 11.00 2.13 -11.54
CA GLU A 34 12.05 1.12 -11.49
C GLU A 34 11.79 0.20 -10.31
N ILE A 35 11.51 -1.08 -10.56
CA ILE A 35 11.33 -2.07 -9.49
C ILE A 35 12.22 -3.27 -9.77
N HIS A 36 13.04 -3.62 -8.80
CA HIS A 36 13.98 -4.73 -8.86
C HIS A 36 13.78 -5.69 -7.70
N CYS A 37 13.74 -6.98 -7.98
CA CYS A 37 13.65 -8.03 -6.96
C CYS A 37 15.02 -8.71 -6.81
N HIS A 38 15.56 -8.69 -5.60
CA HIS A 38 16.86 -9.25 -5.25
C HIS A 38 16.67 -10.56 -4.48
N ASN A 39 17.28 -11.63 -4.98
CA ASN A 39 17.32 -12.88 -4.22
C ASN A 39 18.39 -12.78 -3.13
N ILE A 40 17.97 -12.72 -1.87
CA ILE A 40 18.88 -12.63 -0.72
C ILE A 40 19.90 -13.81 -0.72
N ARG A 41 19.52 -14.99 -1.26
CA ARG A 41 20.42 -16.15 -1.37
C ARG A 41 21.65 -15.90 -2.24
N ASP A 42 21.57 -14.97 -3.21
CA ASP A 42 22.69 -14.67 -4.10
C ASP A 42 23.81 -13.89 -3.39
N TYR A 43 23.51 -13.32 -2.22
CA TYR A 43 24.45 -12.62 -1.35
C TYR A 43 24.98 -13.48 -0.20
N SER A 44 24.57 -14.75 -0.13
CA SER A 44 25.10 -15.68 0.87
C SER A 44 26.53 -16.12 0.51
N ARG A 45 27.42 -16.06 1.48
CA ARG A 45 28.80 -16.55 1.37
C ARG A 45 28.93 -18.06 1.63
N ASP A 46 27.83 -18.71 2.03
CA ASP A 46 27.76 -20.15 2.23
C ASP A 46 27.74 -20.87 0.88
N LYS A 47 28.49 -21.99 0.78
CA LYS A 47 28.56 -22.81 -0.47
C LYS A 47 27.20 -23.38 -0.91
N HIS A 48 26.26 -23.53 0.00
CA HIS A 48 24.90 -24.00 -0.24
C HIS A 48 23.88 -22.84 -0.29
N ARG A 49 24.34 -21.58 -0.31
CA ARG A 49 23.52 -20.36 -0.32
C ARG A 49 22.50 -20.31 0.84
N ARG A 50 22.91 -20.82 2.02
CA ARG A 50 22.07 -20.74 3.22
C ARG A 50 21.97 -19.28 3.67
N VAL A 51 20.78 -18.93 4.13
CA VAL A 51 20.40 -17.58 4.57
C VAL A 51 19.77 -17.55 5.95
N ASP A 52 19.65 -18.73 6.56
CA ASP A 52 18.96 -18.97 7.83
C ASP A 52 19.81 -19.82 8.76
N ASP A 53 19.57 -19.72 10.09
CA ASP A 53 20.21 -20.50 11.13
C ASP A 53 19.29 -20.60 12.35
N THR A 54 19.64 -21.50 13.28
CA THR A 54 18.91 -21.70 14.52
C THR A 54 19.00 -20.47 15.44
N PRO A 55 17.88 -20.09 16.11
CA PRO A 55 17.89 -18.95 17.01
C PRO A 55 18.71 -19.20 18.27
N TYR A 56 19.42 -18.20 18.74
CA TYR A 56 20.00 -18.21 20.09
C TYR A 56 18.90 -18.34 21.15
N GLY A 57 19.20 -19.03 22.23
CA GLY A 57 18.24 -19.31 23.31
C GLY A 57 17.39 -20.55 23.06
N GLY A 58 17.52 -21.18 21.92
CA GLY A 58 16.73 -22.34 21.52
C GLY A 58 15.34 -21.89 21.01
N GLY A 59 14.58 -22.84 20.50
CA GLY A 59 13.25 -22.59 19.93
C GLY A 59 13.00 -23.47 18.72
N LYS A 60 11.78 -23.37 18.16
CA LYS A 60 11.44 -24.02 16.89
C LYS A 60 11.70 -23.04 15.73
N GLY A 61 11.99 -23.60 14.57
CA GLY A 61 12.18 -22.83 13.35
C GLY A 61 13.58 -22.25 13.18
N MET A 62 13.72 -21.34 12.21
CA MET A 62 14.96 -20.74 11.77
C MET A 62 14.81 -19.23 11.74
N LEU A 63 15.91 -18.48 11.84
CA LEU A 63 15.97 -17.04 11.64
C LEU A 63 16.81 -16.71 10.40
N MET A 64 16.42 -15.68 9.66
CA MET A 64 17.26 -15.16 8.59
C MET A 64 18.51 -14.50 9.18
N GLN A 65 19.66 -14.85 8.58
CA GLN A 65 20.97 -14.39 9.02
C GLN A 65 21.23 -12.93 8.63
N THR A 66 22.05 -12.24 9.40
CA THR A 66 22.46 -10.85 9.17
C THR A 66 23.19 -10.65 7.83
N MET A 67 24.25 -11.43 7.58
CA MET A 67 25.18 -11.20 6.48
C MET A 67 24.54 -11.20 5.09
N PRO A 68 23.71 -12.19 4.68
CA PRO A 68 23.12 -12.16 3.34
C PRO A 68 22.20 -10.97 3.12
N ILE A 69 21.48 -10.52 4.16
CA ILE A 69 20.60 -9.35 4.10
C ILE A 69 21.43 -8.09 3.98
N TYR A 70 22.43 -7.93 4.83
CA TYR A 70 23.31 -6.77 4.83
C TYR A 70 24.10 -6.65 3.51
N ASP A 71 24.68 -7.74 3.03
CA ASP A 71 25.41 -7.76 1.76
C ASP A 71 24.48 -7.42 0.57
N CYS A 72 23.22 -7.84 0.61
CA CYS A 72 22.19 -7.44 -0.38
C CYS A 72 21.92 -5.93 -0.33
N PHE A 73 21.70 -5.38 0.84
CA PHE A 73 21.49 -3.93 1.06
C PHE A 73 22.67 -3.11 0.59
N GLU A 74 23.90 -3.47 0.99
CA GLU A 74 25.13 -2.79 0.57
C GLU A 74 25.33 -2.84 -0.95
N ALA A 75 25.01 -3.97 -1.59
CA ALA A 75 25.08 -4.08 -3.04
C ALA A 75 24.10 -3.12 -3.74
N VAL A 76 22.90 -2.95 -3.22
CA VAL A 76 21.92 -1.97 -3.73
C VAL A 76 22.42 -0.55 -3.53
N CYS A 77 22.95 -0.20 -2.34
CA CYS A 77 23.56 1.10 -2.08
C CYS A 77 24.73 1.39 -3.04
N ALA A 78 25.59 0.40 -3.30
CA ALA A 78 26.70 0.54 -4.22
C ALA A 78 26.27 0.76 -5.69
N MET A 79 25.21 0.05 -6.12
CA MET A 79 24.65 0.22 -7.47
C MET A 79 24.04 1.60 -7.69
N THR A 80 23.31 2.11 -6.71
CA THR A 80 22.58 3.38 -6.81
C THR A 80 23.38 4.58 -6.33
N LYS A 81 24.47 4.35 -5.61
CA LYS A 81 25.31 5.37 -4.94
C LYS A 81 24.54 6.24 -3.93
N THR A 82 23.40 5.74 -3.45
CA THR A 82 22.54 6.37 -2.46
C THR A 82 22.05 5.32 -1.47
N ARG A 83 21.82 5.73 -0.22
CA ARG A 83 21.13 4.88 0.75
C ARG A 83 19.63 5.00 0.53
N PRO A 84 18.90 3.91 0.25
CA PRO A 84 17.45 3.93 0.16
C PRO A 84 16.79 4.12 1.53
N HIS A 85 15.54 4.52 1.55
CA HIS A 85 14.67 4.38 2.71
C HIS A 85 14.28 2.91 2.88
N VAL A 86 14.63 2.32 4.03
CA VAL A 86 14.52 0.88 4.26
C VAL A 86 13.28 0.54 5.07
N ILE A 87 12.42 -0.28 4.49
CA ILE A 87 11.18 -0.78 5.10
C ILE A 87 11.32 -2.28 5.37
N TYR A 88 10.98 -2.70 6.57
CA TYR A 88 10.82 -4.12 6.91
C TYR A 88 9.34 -4.47 7.01
N MET A 89 8.89 -5.46 6.24
CA MET A 89 7.51 -5.98 6.34
C MET A 89 7.38 -6.87 7.57
N SER A 90 6.65 -6.38 8.57
CA SER A 90 6.60 -6.98 9.90
C SER A 90 5.21 -6.83 10.54
N PRO A 91 4.68 -7.86 11.22
CA PRO A 91 3.43 -7.73 11.98
C PRO A 91 3.54 -6.79 13.19
N LYS A 92 4.77 -6.39 13.57
CA LYS A 92 5.02 -5.42 14.67
C LYS A 92 5.00 -3.97 14.18
N GLY A 93 5.00 -3.75 12.86
CA GLY A 93 5.10 -2.42 12.23
C GLY A 93 3.83 -1.59 12.36
N GLN A 94 3.96 -0.32 11.99
CA GLN A 94 2.81 0.57 11.88
C GLN A 94 1.86 0.09 10.77
N PRO A 95 0.52 0.18 10.98
CA PRO A 95 -0.45 -0.22 9.97
C PRO A 95 -0.31 0.59 8.68
N PHE A 96 -0.19 -0.09 7.55
CA PHE A 96 -0.14 0.53 6.25
C PHE A 96 -1.50 1.14 5.87
N CYS A 97 -1.49 2.38 5.42
CA CYS A 97 -2.69 3.08 4.97
C CYS A 97 -2.35 4.04 3.82
N GLN A 98 -3.36 4.66 3.21
CA GLN A 98 -3.19 5.60 2.09
C GLN A 98 -2.27 6.76 2.43
N GLN A 99 -2.34 7.29 3.65
CA GLN A 99 -1.45 8.37 4.11
C GLN A 99 0.01 7.93 4.13
N LYS A 100 0.29 6.70 4.60
CA LYS A 100 1.65 6.12 4.57
C LYS A 100 2.14 5.90 3.13
N ALA A 101 1.26 5.49 2.22
CA ALA A 101 1.63 5.37 0.80
C ALA A 101 2.01 6.74 0.19
N LEU A 102 1.31 7.82 0.55
CA LEU A 102 1.64 9.18 0.15
C LEU A 102 2.99 9.65 0.72
N GLU A 103 3.27 9.35 1.98
CA GLU A 103 4.56 9.65 2.61
C GLU A 103 5.71 8.90 1.91
N LEU A 104 5.53 7.61 1.67
CA LEU A 104 6.54 6.78 1.00
C LEU A 104 6.81 7.23 -0.45
N ARG A 105 5.79 7.74 -1.15
CA ARG A 105 5.94 8.28 -2.50
C ARG A 105 6.94 9.44 -2.57
N GLU A 106 7.15 10.17 -1.48
CA GLU A 106 8.09 11.30 -1.44
C GLU A 106 9.57 10.87 -1.41
N HIS A 107 9.85 9.59 -1.17
CA HIS A 107 11.19 9.02 -1.29
C HIS A 107 11.49 8.70 -2.76
N GLU A 108 12.70 9.05 -3.19
CA GLU A 108 13.17 8.71 -4.54
C GLU A 108 13.53 7.22 -4.68
N HIS A 109 13.90 6.60 -3.55
CA HIS A 109 14.37 5.22 -3.50
C HIS A 109 13.93 4.53 -2.21
N ILE A 110 13.22 3.42 -2.34
CA ILE A 110 12.76 2.55 -1.23
C ILE A 110 13.39 1.17 -1.39
N PHE A 111 13.85 0.61 -0.27
CA PHE A 111 14.26 -0.78 -0.17
C PHE A 111 13.31 -1.52 0.77
N ILE A 112 12.65 -2.58 0.29
CA ILE A 112 11.69 -3.36 1.07
C ILE A 112 12.31 -4.71 1.41
N LEU A 113 12.54 -4.96 2.70
CA LEU A 113 13.01 -6.24 3.20
C LEU A 113 11.83 -7.16 3.49
N CYS A 114 11.79 -8.31 2.84
CA CYS A 114 10.84 -9.39 3.09
C CYS A 114 11.46 -10.41 4.05
N GLY A 115 10.94 -10.49 5.27
CA GLY A 115 11.28 -11.54 6.21
C GLY A 115 10.60 -12.86 5.85
N HIS A 116 11.20 -13.95 6.33
CA HIS A 116 10.67 -15.31 6.19
C HIS A 116 11.01 -16.14 7.43
N TYR A 117 10.55 -17.39 7.50
CA TYR A 117 10.74 -18.28 8.66
C TYR A 117 10.14 -17.70 9.95
N GLU A 118 10.89 -17.73 11.08
CA GLU A 118 10.47 -17.12 12.36
C GLU A 118 10.84 -15.63 12.45
N GLY A 119 11.44 -15.08 11.38
CA GLY A 119 11.82 -13.68 11.27
C GLY A 119 13.27 -13.46 10.87
N VAL A 120 13.76 -12.27 11.16
CA VAL A 120 15.10 -11.79 10.81
C VAL A 120 15.88 -11.49 12.08
N ASP A 121 17.18 -11.73 12.05
CA ASP A 121 18.09 -11.37 13.16
C ASP A 121 17.97 -9.88 13.48
N GLN A 122 17.67 -9.57 14.74
CA GLN A 122 17.38 -8.20 15.17
C GLN A 122 18.52 -7.22 14.89
N ARG A 123 19.76 -7.66 14.92
CA ARG A 123 20.94 -6.82 14.73
C ARG A 123 20.99 -6.15 13.35
N VAL A 124 20.61 -6.86 12.28
CA VAL A 124 20.53 -6.27 10.94
C VAL A 124 19.32 -5.35 10.81
N LEU A 125 18.22 -5.67 11.47
CA LEU A 125 17.06 -4.75 11.51
C LEU A 125 17.43 -3.43 12.17
N ASP A 126 18.09 -3.49 13.35
CA ASP A 126 18.51 -2.30 14.10
C ASP A 126 19.53 -1.45 13.31
N GLU A 127 20.32 -2.07 12.43
CA GLU A 127 21.36 -1.38 11.68
C GLU A 127 20.86 -0.70 10.41
N ILE A 128 19.94 -1.35 9.65
CA ILE A 128 19.57 -0.87 8.32
C ILE A 128 18.14 -0.38 8.19
N VAL A 129 17.19 -0.83 9.03
CA VAL A 129 15.76 -0.55 8.85
C VAL A 129 15.39 0.82 9.39
N ASP A 130 14.73 1.64 8.58
CA ASP A 130 14.22 2.94 8.99
C ASP A 130 12.83 2.85 9.60
N GLU A 131 11.97 1.93 9.08
CA GLU A 131 10.64 1.69 9.63
C GLU A 131 10.14 0.26 9.38
N GLU A 132 9.26 -0.22 10.28
CA GLU A 132 8.53 -1.46 10.12
C GLU A 132 7.07 -1.16 9.73
N ILE A 133 6.57 -1.88 8.70
CA ILE A 133 5.20 -1.71 8.20
C ILE A 133 4.44 -3.02 8.30
N SER A 134 3.22 -2.95 8.86
CA SER A 134 2.25 -4.05 8.95
C SER A 134 1.08 -3.84 8.00
N LEU A 135 0.55 -4.91 7.40
CA LEU A 135 -0.70 -4.87 6.64
C LEU A 135 -1.96 -5.00 7.52
N GLY A 136 -1.81 -5.34 8.79
CA GLY A 136 -2.91 -5.56 9.73
C GLY A 136 -2.57 -6.61 10.79
N ASP A 137 -3.53 -6.86 11.69
CA ASP A 137 -3.36 -7.72 12.86
C ASP A 137 -3.49 -9.21 12.49
N TYR A 138 -2.63 -9.68 11.60
CA TYR A 138 -2.51 -11.09 11.20
C TYR A 138 -1.09 -11.39 10.74
N VAL A 139 -0.75 -12.68 10.71
CA VAL A 139 0.59 -13.15 10.32
C VAL A 139 0.53 -13.82 8.95
N LEU A 140 1.48 -13.48 8.09
CA LEU A 140 1.71 -14.10 6.79
C LEU A 140 2.93 -15.03 6.85
N THR A 141 3.07 -15.90 5.85
CA THR A 141 4.22 -16.82 5.76
C THR A 141 5.54 -16.14 5.42
N GLY A 142 5.49 -14.91 4.88
CA GLY A 142 6.64 -14.09 4.51
C GLY A 142 6.22 -12.66 4.20
N GLY A 143 7.20 -11.79 3.97
CA GLY A 143 6.99 -10.36 3.71
C GLY A 143 6.59 -10.03 2.26
N GLU A 144 6.65 -10.99 1.34
CA GLU A 144 6.49 -10.76 -0.10
C GLU A 144 5.14 -10.14 -0.46
N LEU A 145 4.03 -10.67 0.08
CA LEU A 145 2.69 -10.12 -0.17
C LEU A 145 2.58 -8.69 0.35
N GLY A 146 3.17 -8.41 1.52
CA GLY A 146 3.24 -7.07 2.07
C GLY A 146 4.02 -6.10 1.19
N ALA A 147 5.19 -6.53 0.72
CA ALA A 147 6.01 -5.74 -0.19
C ALA A 147 5.28 -5.44 -1.51
N LEU A 148 4.53 -6.41 -2.06
CA LEU A 148 3.73 -6.22 -3.26
C LEU A 148 2.60 -5.21 -3.07
N VAL A 149 1.89 -5.24 -1.93
CA VAL A 149 0.85 -4.26 -1.59
C VAL A 149 1.44 -2.86 -1.46
N VAL A 150 2.57 -2.72 -0.76
CA VAL A 150 3.26 -1.42 -0.61
C VAL A 150 3.74 -0.92 -1.98
N ALA A 151 4.39 -1.77 -2.79
CA ALA A 151 4.91 -1.39 -4.10
C ALA A 151 3.80 -0.97 -5.08
N ASP A 152 2.65 -1.65 -5.07
CA ASP A 152 1.49 -1.27 -5.88
C ASP A 152 0.88 0.06 -5.42
N ALA A 153 0.57 0.17 -4.12
CA ALA A 153 -0.08 1.34 -3.55
C ALA A 153 0.77 2.62 -3.67
N VAL A 154 2.09 2.51 -3.52
CA VAL A 154 3.02 3.63 -3.70
C VAL A 154 3.25 3.90 -5.18
N GLY A 155 3.50 2.85 -5.96
CA GLY A 155 3.81 2.94 -7.38
C GLY A 155 2.70 3.61 -8.19
N ARG A 156 1.42 3.29 -7.92
CA ARG A 156 0.28 3.91 -8.61
C ARG A 156 0.12 5.42 -8.35
N LEU A 157 0.69 5.92 -7.27
CA LEU A 157 0.69 7.35 -6.94
C LEU A 157 1.81 8.14 -7.65
N CYS A 158 2.77 7.44 -8.27
CA CYS A 158 3.88 8.10 -8.95
C CYS A 158 3.43 8.78 -10.26
N PRO A 159 4.04 9.92 -10.62
CA PRO A 159 3.66 10.67 -11.82
C PRO A 159 3.73 9.83 -13.11
N GLY A 160 2.64 9.83 -13.88
CA GLY A 160 2.54 9.16 -15.18
C GLY A 160 2.37 7.63 -15.11
N VAL A 161 2.13 7.06 -13.94
CA VAL A 161 1.73 5.66 -13.76
C VAL A 161 0.25 5.48 -14.07
N LEU A 162 -0.61 6.30 -13.46
CA LEU A 162 -2.00 6.47 -13.87
C LEU A 162 -2.12 7.57 -14.93
N SER A 163 -3.19 7.55 -15.72
CA SER A 163 -3.39 8.49 -16.84
C SER A 163 -3.50 9.94 -16.37
N GLU A 164 -4.16 10.17 -15.25
CA GLU A 164 -4.40 11.49 -14.66
C GLU A 164 -4.38 11.39 -13.12
N GLU A 165 -3.98 12.46 -12.44
CA GLU A 165 -3.98 12.52 -10.97
C GLU A 165 -5.39 12.37 -10.37
N VAL A 166 -6.42 12.83 -11.09
CA VAL A 166 -7.82 12.66 -10.67
C VAL A 166 -8.21 11.20 -10.48
N CYS A 167 -7.50 10.26 -11.17
CA CYS A 167 -7.74 8.83 -11.03
C CYS A 167 -7.51 8.29 -9.61
N PHE A 168 -6.74 8.98 -8.76
CA PHE A 168 -6.55 8.54 -7.37
C PHE A 168 -7.02 9.58 -6.34
N THR A 169 -7.13 10.87 -6.70
CA THR A 169 -7.54 11.92 -5.76
C THR A 169 -9.02 11.85 -5.38
N GLU A 170 -9.86 11.29 -6.23
CA GLU A 170 -11.30 11.08 -5.99
C GLU A 170 -11.63 9.69 -5.42
N GLU A 171 -10.64 8.79 -5.31
CA GLU A 171 -10.82 7.44 -4.77
C GLU A 171 -10.96 7.42 -3.24
N SER A 172 -11.42 6.27 -2.74
CA SER A 172 -11.52 6.00 -1.30
C SER A 172 -10.18 6.24 -0.58
N HIS A 173 -10.28 6.82 0.62
CA HIS A 173 -9.17 7.12 1.53
C HIS A 173 -8.26 8.30 1.15
N TYR A 174 -8.14 8.70 -0.11
CA TYR A 174 -7.32 9.86 -0.49
C TYR A 174 -7.87 11.15 0.11
N SER A 175 -9.18 11.38 -0.04
CA SER A 175 -9.88 12.52 0.57
C SER A 175 -10.25 12.31 2.04
N GLY A 176 -9.94 11.13 2.60
CA GLY A 176 -10.37 10.70 3.94
C GLY A 176 -11.77 10.10 4.00
N LEU A 177 -12.48 10.01 2.88
CA LEU A 177 -13.80 9.39 2.76
C LEU A 177 -13.76 8.16 1.86
N LEU A 178 -14.84 7.39 1.84
CA LEU A 178 -15.04 6.35 0.85
C LEU A 178 -15.65 6.93 -0.42
N GLU A 179 -15.32 6.32 -1.56
CA GLU A 179 -15.87 6.67 -2.85
C GLU A 179 -17.37 6.37 -2.94
N TYR A 180 -18.06 7.13 -3.77
CA TYR A 180 -19.47 6.91 -4.10
C TYR A 180 -19.68 5.65 -4.96
N PRO A 181 -20.91 5.05 -4.97
CA PRO A 181 -21.19 3.87 -5.77
C PRO A 181 -21.13 4.18 -7.28
N GLN A 182 -20.42 3.33 -8.01
CA GLN A 182 -20.22 3.41 -9.44
C GLN A 182 -21.23 2.54 -10.19
N TYR A 183 -21.66 2.97 -11.38
CA TYR A 183 -22.61 2.25 -12.23
C TYR A 183 -22.13 2.19 -13.68
N THR A 184 -22.43 1.07 -14.33
CA THR A 184 -22.14 0.86 -15.77
C THR A 184 -23.35 0.25 -16.47
N ARG A 185 -23.22 -0.04 -17.74
CA ARG A 185 -24.27 -0.69 -18.58
C ARG A 185 -24.49 -2.15 -18.13
N PRO A 186 -25.71 -2.66 -18.24
CA PRO A 186 -26.94 -2.04 -18.76
C PRO A 186 -27.60 -1.06 -17.76
N PRO A 187 -28.48 -0.13 -18.19
CA PRO A 187 -29.12 0.86 -17.32
C PRO A 187 -30.09 0.27 -16.32
N VAL A 188 -30.56 -0.97 -16.54
CA VAL A 188 -31.40 -1.73 -15.64
C VAL A 188 -30.84 -3.13 -15.47
N TRP A 189 -30.62 -3.56 -14.22
CA TRP A 189 -30.14 -4.89 -13.85
C TRP A 189 -31.06 -5.49 -12.78
N HIS A 190 -31.73 -6.60 -13.09
CA HIS A 190 -32.70 -7.27 -12.19
C HIS A 190 -33.73 -6.31 -11.55
N GLY A 191 -34.26 -5.37 -12.33
CA GLY A 191 -35.23 -4.36 -11.86
C GLY A 191 -34.58 -3.15 -11.14
N MET A 192 -33.32 -3.19 -10.82
CA MET A 192 -32.55 -2.07 -10.25
C MET A 192 -32.10 -1.12 -11.36
N GLN A 193 -32.42 0.16 -11.22
CA GLN A 193 -32.08 1.18 -12.19
C GLN A 193 -30.85 1.98 -11.77
N VAL A 194 -30.04 2.40 -12.74
CA VAL A 194 -29.01 3.43 -12.53
C VAL A 194 -29.69 4.73 -12.10
N PRO A 195 -29.17 5.44 -11.07
CA PRO A 195 -29.74 6.73 -10.65
C PRO A 195 -29.87 7.73 -11.81
N ALA A 196 -31.08 8.28 -12.00
CA ALA A 196 -31.42 9.15 -13.14
C ALA A 196 -30.50 10.36 -13.25
N VAL A 197 -29.98 10.89 -12.12
CA VAL A 197 -29.05 12.01 -12.08
C VAL A 197 -27.78 11.73 -12.88
N LEU A 198 -27.29 10.48 -12.88
CA LEU A 198 -26.07 10.10 -13.59
C LEU A 198 -26.23 10.12 -15.13
N SER A 199 -27.46 10.07 -15.62
CA SER A 199 -27.80 10.16 -17.04
C SER A 199 -28.29 11.54 -17.46
N SER A 200 -28.32 12.51 -16.55
CA SER A 200 -28.92 13.85 -16.80
C SER A 200 -28.05 14.78 -17.65
N GLY A 201 -26.75 14.54 -17.75
CA GLY A 201 -25.77 15.44 -18.39
C GLY A 201 -25.46 16.70 -17.56
N HIS A 202 -26.07 16.90 -16.41
CA HIS A 202 -25.82 18.04 -15.53
C HIS A 202 -24.67 17.78 -14.57
N HIS A 203 -23.45 18.13 -14.96
CA HIS A 203 -22.23 17.85 -14.19
C HIS A 203 -22.30 18.30 -12.73
N ALA A 204 -22.82 19.51 -12.45
CA ALA A 204 -22.94 20.02 -11.08
C ALA A 204 -23.85 19.14 -10.20
N ASN A 205 -24.98 18.65 -10.76
CA ASN A 205 -25.89 17.77 -10.05
C ASN A 205 -25.28 16.37 -9.84
N ILE A 206 -24.51 15.89 -10.80
CA ILE A 206 -23.77 14.62 -10.71
C ILE A 206 -22.72 14.73 -9.59
N GLN A 207 -21.88 15.75 -9.58
CA GLN A 207 -20.87 15.96 -8.54
C GLN A 207 -21.49 16.10 -7.14
N LYS A 208 -22.58 16.84 -7.03
CA LYS A 208 -23.33 16.95 -5.76
C LYS A 208 -23.84 15.58 -5.29
N TRP A 209 -24.45 14.81 -6.18
CA TRP A 209 -24.91 13.44 -5.88
C TRP A 209 -23.76 12.52 -5.47
N GLN A 210 -22.64 12.54 -6.20
CA GLN A 210 -21.46 11.77 -5.89
C GLN A 210 -20.94 12.09 -4.48
N ARG A 211 -20.83 13.38 -4.15
CA ARG A 211 -20.39 13.82 -2.81
C ARG A 211 -21.36 13.37 -1.70
N GLU A 212 -22.66 13.51 -1.91
CA GLU A 212 -23.69 13.03 -0.97
C GLU A 212 -23.62 11.52 -0.78
N GLN A 213 -23.41 10.74 -1.84
CA GLN A 213 -23.26 9.29 -1.75
C GLN A 213 -21.94 8.89 -1.04
N SER A 214 -20.84 9.56 -1.30
CA SER A 214 -19.58 9.35 -0.61
C SER A 214 -19.74 9.51 0.91
N LEU A 215 -20.33 10.61 1.35
CA LEU A 215 -20.63 10.86 2.76
C LEU A 215 -21.55 9.77 3.36
N ARG A 216 -22.60 9.37 2.64
CA ARG A 216 -23.52 8.32 3.08
C ARG A 216 -22.85 6.96 3.21
N VAL A 217 -22.08 6.55 2.20
CA VAL A 217 -21.34 5.28 2.21
C VAL A 217 -20.31 5.27 3.33
N THR A 218 -19.62 6.40 3.55
CA THR A 218 -18.65 6.53 4.62
C THR A 218 -19.33 6.43 5.99
N ALA A 219 -20.44 7.13 6.21
CA ALA A 219 -21.21 7.00 7.44
C ALA A 219 -21.60 5.53 7.72
N GLN A 220 -22.09 4.82 6.72
CA GLN A 220 -22.60 3.45 6.87
C GLN A 220 -21.51 2.39 7.04
N LYS A 221 -20.37 2.53 6.39
CA LYS A 221 -19.33 1.49 6.33
C LYS A 221 -18.10 1.79 7.17
N ARG A 222 -17.77 3.05 7.34
CA ARG A 222 -16.58 3.51 8.04
C ARG A 222 -16.88 4.82 8.77
N PRO A 223 -17.76 4.79 9.79
CA PRO A 223 -18.09 5.98 10.60
C PRO A 223 -16.86 6.60 11.24
N ASP A 224 -15.86 5.79 11.60
CA ASP A 224 -14.56 6.24 12.09
C ASP A 224 -13.87 7.23 11.14
N LEU A 225 -13.90 6.99 9.84
CA LEU A 225 -13.36 7.93 8.83
C LEU A 225 -14.17 9.21 8.75
N LEU A 226 -15.50 9.13 8.89
CA LEU A 226 -16.35 10.29 8.86
C LEU A 226 -16.13 11.18 10.11
N HIS A 227 -16.01 10.59 11.30
CA HIS A 227 -15.65 11.31 12.52
C HIS A 227 -14.31 12.02 12.37
N LYS A 228 -13.29 11.31 11.87
CA LYS A 228 -11.97 11.90 11.59
C LYS A 228 -12.06 13.07 10.61
N ALA A 229 -12.85 12.94 9.53
CA ALA A 229 -13.03 14.00 8.55
C ALA A 229 -13.74 15.24 9.14
N ILE A 230 -14.65 15.05 10.10
CA ILE A 230 -15.30 16.12 10.85
C ILE A 230 -14.29 16.82 11.76
N GLU A 231 -13.54 16.09 12.54
CA GLU A 231 -12.50 16.62 13.46
C GLU A 231 -11.44 17.43 12.71
N GLU A 232 -11.04 16.97 11.54
CA GLU A 232 -10.07 17.64 10.66
C GLU A 232 -10.67 18.80 9.84
N GLY A 233 -11.96 19.10 10.00
CA GLY A 233 -12.63 20.22 9.34
C GLY A 233 -12.79 20.05 7.82
N ARG A 234 -12.83 18.82 7.32
CA ARG A 234 -12.92 18.49 5.88
C ARG A 234 -14.33 18.60 5.31
N LEU A 235 -15.34 18.83 6.18
CA LEU A 235 -16.73 18.97 5.79
C LEU A 235 -17.19 20.43 5.86
N THR A 236 -18.00 20.85 4.90
CA THR A 236 -18.71 22.14 4.95
C THR A 236 -19.82 22.12 6.00
N LYS A 237 -20.27 23.29 6.45
CA LYS A 237 -21.39 23.40 7.42
C LYS A 237 -22.64 22.66 6.96
N LYS A 238 -22.99 22.74 5.66
CA LYS A 238 -24.14 22.03 5.08
C LYS A 238 -23.97 20.52 5.11
N GLU A 239 -22.76 20.05 4.86
CA GLU A 239 -22.46 18.61 4.93
C GLU A 239 -22.53 18.11 6.36
N LEU A 240 -22.04 18.87 7.35
CA LEU A 240 -22.16 18.55 8.76
C LEU A 240 -23.63 18.40 9.19
N GLU A 241 -24.48 19.37 8.86
CA GLU A 241 -25.93 19.31 9.13
C GLU A 241 -26.59 18.11 8.46
N TRP A 242 -26.08 17.70 7.29
CA TRP A 242 -26.64 16.58 6.52
C TRP A 242 -26.18 15.22 7.03
N VAL A 243 -24.94 15.08 7.53
CA VAL A 243 -24.42 13.78 8.02
C VAL A 243 -24.80 13.49 9.45
N GLN A 244 -25.07 14.51 10.29
CA GLN A 244 -25.40 14.33 11.71
C GLN A 244 -26.54 13.30 11.96
N PRO A 245 -27.69 13.35 11.24
CA PRO A 245 -28.74 12.36 11.41
C PRO A 245 -28.38 10.95 10.94
N LEU A 246 -27.30 10.80 10.16
CA LEU A 246 -26.80 9.49 9.74
C LEU A 246 -25.94 8.85 10.85
N LEU A 247 -25.16 9.66 11.56
CA LEU A 247 -24.33 9.22 12.69
C LEU A 247 -25.21 8.89 13.91
N ASP A 248 -26.21 9.71 14.22
CA ASP A 248 -27.12 9.50 15.36
C ASP A 248 -27.89 8.17 15.28
N LYS A 249 -28.06 7.61 14.09
CA LYS A 249 -28.72 6.31 13.89
C LYS A 249 -27.83 5.11 14.19
N GLU A 250 -26.50 5.26 14.15
CA GLU A 250 -25.54 4.19 14.40
C GLU A 250 -25.21 4.02 15.88
N GLU A 251 -25.35 5.06 16.70
CA GLU A 251 -25.19 4.95 18.17
C GLU A 251 -26.29 4.11 18.85
N LEU A 252 -27.29 3.65 18.07
CA LEU A 252 -28.43 2.86 18.56
C LEU A 252 -28.29 1.34 18.32
N PHE A 253 -27.15 0.86 17.82
CA PHE A 253 -26.83 -0.55 17.59
C PHE A 253 -25.41 -0.89 18.10
#